data_14d96159698023d54a558f4629a216cd
#
_entry.id   14d96159698023d54a558f4629a216cd
#
_cell.length_a   1.000
_cell.length_b   1.000
_cell.length_c   1.000
_cell.angle_alpha   90.00
_cell.angle_beta   90.00
_cell.angle_gamma   90.00
#
_symmetry.space_group_name_H-M   'P 1'
#
loop_
_entity.id
_entity.type
_entity.pdbx_description
1 polymer ?
#
loop_
_entity_poly.entity_id
_entity_poly.type
_entity_poly.pdbx_seq_one_letter_code
_entity_poly.pdbx_strand_id
1 'polypeptide(L)'
;MKSTIALARSAIIAALYFTLTYFLQPISFGPLQFRVAEMLTVLPIFMPEAIAGLTLGCALANLLSPFGWYDILFGTLATFAASVATRLLWSRLKSGEKAKLALCLLPPVVFNAIALPLVWLVFASDIAFFINMGTIALSQVGAVYFLGIPLYYAIKNAKFISK
;
A
#
# COMPACT_ATOMS: atom_id res chain seq x y z
N MET A 1 -23.01 1.59 -16.25
CA MET A 1 -23.16 1.87 -14.79
C MET A 1 -22.11 1.18 -13.92
N LYS A 2 -21.88 -0.16 -13.98
CA LYS A 2 -20.86 -0.83 -13.12
C LYS A 2 -19.44 -0.29 -13.35
N SER A 3 -19.05 -0.02 -14.59
CA SER A 3 -17.74 0.55 -14.95
C SER A 3 -17.52 1.96 -14.39
N THR A 4 -18.54 2.82 -14.44
CA THR A 4 -18.47 4.20 -13.93
C THR A 4 -18.30 4.23 -12.40
N ILE A 5 -18.98 3.33 -11.69
CA ILE A 5 -18.83 3.21 -10.23
C ILE A 5 -17.44 2.71 -9.86
N ALA A 6 -16.91 1.73 -10.60
CA ALA A 6 -15.55 1.23 -10.36
C ALA A 6 -14.50 2.34 -10.60
N LEU A 7 -14.66 3.12 -11.68
CA LEU A 7 -13.78 4.26 -11.96
C LEU A 7 -13.85 5.32 -10.86
N ALA A 8 -15.05 5.67 -10.40
CA ALA A 8 -15.23 6.64 -9.31
C ALA A 8 -14.57 6.16 -8.00
N ARG A 9 -14.74 4.87 -7.64
CA ARG A 9 -14.09 4.27 -6.48
C ARG A 9 -12.57 4.30 -6.60
N SER A 10 -12.02 3.92 -7.76
CA SER A 10 -10.58 4.02 -8.01
C SER A 10 -10.06 5.44 -7.85
N ALA A 11 -10.77 6.43 -8.38
CA ALA A 11 -10.39 7.84 -8.29
C ALA A 11 -10.42 8.34 -6.84
N ILE A 12 -11.45 7.97 -6.06
CA ILE A 12 -11.54 8.34 -4.64
C ILE A 12 -10.39 7.70 -3.84
N ILE A 13 -10.08 6.42 -4.09
CA ILE A 13 -8.98 5.73 -3.41
C ILE A 13 -7.64 6.38 -3.77
N ALA A 14 -7.42 6.73 -5.04
CA ALA A 14 -6.22 7.43 -5.47
C ALA A 14 -6.08 8.80 -4.80
N ALA A 15 -7.17 9.57 -4.74
CA ALA A 15 -7.19 10.86 -4.06
C ALA A 15 -6.90 10.74 -2.56
N LEU A 16 -7.51 9.76 -1.88
CA LEU A 16 -7.24 9.49 -0.46
C LEU A 16 -5.79 9.11 -0.21
N TYR A 17 -5.24 8.20 -1.02
CA TYR A 17 -3.83 7.78 -0.90
C TYR A 17 -2.89 8.98 -1.07
N PHE A 18 -3.09 9.76 -2.14
CA PHE A 18 -2.31 10.96 -2.42
C PHE A 18 -2.43 11.98 -1.27
N THR A 19 -3.64 12.29 -0.83
CA THR A 19 -3.91 13.28 0.20
C THR A 19 -3.26 12.89 1.54
N LEU A 20 -3.41 11.64 1.97
CA LEU A 20 -2.77 11.14 3.18
C LEU A 20 -1.24 11.25 3.10
N THR A 21 -0.65 10.89 1.95
CA THR A 21 0.79 10.98 1.76
C THR A 21 1.26 12.43 1.70
N TYR A 22 0.50 13.32 1.04
CA TYR A 22 0.80 14.74 0.91
C TYR A 22 0.85 15.45 2.27
N PHE A 23 -0.21 15.32 3.08
CA PHE A 23 -0.27 15.97 4.39
C PHE A 23 0.72 15.39 5.40
N LEU A 24 1.10 14.13 5.22
CA LEU A 24 2.07 13.44 6.08
C LEU A 24 3.44 13.28 5.40
N GLN A 25 3.75 14.12 4.42
CA GLN A 25 4.98 14.06 3.63
C GLN A 25 6.25 13.92 4.47
N PRO A 26 6.47 14.69 5.56
CA PRO A 26 7.69 14.57 6.35
C PRO A 26 7.87 13.19 7.00
N ILE A 27 6.78 12.50 7.31
CA ILE A 27 6.80 11.15 7.88
C ILE A 27 6.85 10.10 6.77
N SER A 28 6.14 10.36 5.67
CA SER A 28 6.01 9.43 4.54
C SER A 28 7.31 9.26 3.75
N PHE A 29 8.14 10.29 3.68
CA PHE A 29 9.43 10.29 2.98
C PHE A 29 10.62 10.56 3.92
N GLY A 30 10.40 10.54 5.22
CA GLY A 30 11.45 10.59 6.22
C GLY A 30 12.24 9.28 6.33
N PRO A 31 13.23 9.21 7.24
CA PRO A 31 14.12 8.04 7.38
C PRO A 31 13.39 6.71 7.66
N LEU A 32 12.23 6.77 8.31
CA LEU A 32 11.41 5.59 8.61
C LEU A 32 10.41 5.25 7.51
N GLN A 33 10.15 6.15 6.57
CA GLN A 33 9.17 5.97 5.49
C GLN A 33 7.79 5.47 5.97
N PHE A 34 7.27 6.05 7.05
CA PHE A 34 5.98 5.65 7.61
C PHE A 34 4.83 6.23 6.78
N ARG A 35 4.36 5.48 5.78
CA ARG A 35 3.27 5.89 4.88
C ARG A 35 1.93 5.42 5.44
N VAL A 36 1.20 6.31 6.11
CA VAL A 36 -0.15 6.03 6.62
C VAL A 36 -1.09 5.56 5.51
N ALA A 37 -0.93 6.07 4.29
CA ALA A 37 -1.72 5.67 3.12
C ALA A 37 -1.65 4.16 2.80
N GLU A 38 -0.58 3.46 3.23
CA GLU A 38 -0.46 2.01 3.06
C GLU A 38 -1.53 1.20 3.81
N MET A 39 -2.22 1.79 4.80
CA MET A 39 -3.40 1.15 5.40
C MET A 39 -4.49 0.84 4.37
N LEU A 40 -4.56 1.62 3.28
CA LEU A 40 -5.53 1.42 2.20
C LEU A 40 -5.27 0.15 1.37
N THR A 41 -4.09 -0.48 1.51
CA THR A 41 -3.75 -1.73 0.82
C THR A 41 -4.60 -2.93 1.26
N VAL A 42 -5.44 -2.76 2.28
CA VAL A 42 -6.50 -3.71 2.65
C VAL A 42 -7.69 -3.68 1.69
N LEU A 43 -7.92 -2.59 0.95
CA LEU A 43 -9.10 -2.40 0.09
C LEU A 43 -9.23 -3.41 -1.06
N PRO A 44 -8.15 -3.91 -1.69
CA PRO A 44 -8.25 -4.97 -2.69
C PRO A 44 -8.97 -6.23 -2.20
N ILE A 45 -9.02 -6.47 -0.89
CA ILE A 45 -9.81 -7.56 -0.29
C ILE A 45 -11.29 -7.42 -0.64
N PHE A 46 -11.81 -6.21 -0.59
CA PHE A 46 -13.23 -5.90 -0.80
C PHE A 46 -13.57 -5.62 -2.26
N MET A 47 -12.70 -4.89 -2.97
CA MET A 47 -12.97 -4.40 -4.30
C MET A 47 -11.73 -4.43 -5.21
N PRO A 48 -11.81 -5.10 -6.37
CA PRO A 48 -10.65 -5.21 -7.27
C PRO A 48 -10.23 -3.87 -7.87
N GLU A 49 -11.16 -2.92 -8.04
CA GLU A 49 -10.87 -1.58 -8.53
C GLU A 49 -9.94 -0.77 -7.62
N ALA A 50 -9.81 -1.18 -6.35
CA ALA A 50 -8.84 -0.58 -5.44
C ALA A 50 -7.40 -0.76 -5.89
N ILE A 51 -7.08 -1.81 -6.66
CA ILE A 51 -5.73 -2.03 -7.20
C ILE A 51 -5.33 -0.83 -8.08
N ALA A 52 -6.20 -0.42 -9.01
CA ALA A 52 -5.94 0.72 -9.88
C ALA A 52 -5.87 2.03 -9.09
N GLY A 53 -6.76 2.21 -8.10
CA GLY A 53 -6.78 3.39 -7.24
C GLY A 53 -5.50 3.55 -6.42
N LEU A 54 -5.04 2.48 -5.77
CA LEU A 54 -3.81 2.47 -4.99
C LEU A 54 -2.57 2.71 -5.86
N THR A 55 -2.51 2.06 -7.02
CA THR A 55 -1.41 2.23 -7.97
C THR A 55 -1.30 3.67 -8.45
N LEU A 56 -2.41 4.27 -8.87
CA LEU A 56 -2.44 5.65 -9.32
C LEU A 56 -2.14 6.61 -8.17
N GLY A 57 -2.73 6.41 -6.99
CA GLY A 57 -2.49 7.22 -5.81
C GLY A 57 -1.02 7.19 -5.37
N CYS A 58 -0.40 6.01 -5.40
CA CYS A 58 1.01 5.85 -5.10
C CYS A 58 1.90 6.54 -6.15
N ALA A 59 1.58 6.42 -7.44
CA ALA A 59 2.30 7.11 -8.51
C ALA A 59 2.28 8.63 -8.32
N LEU A 60 1.10 9.20 -8.05
CA LEU A 60 0.94 10.64 -7.78
C LEU A 60 1.67 11.06 -6.50
N ALA A 61 1.58 10.27 -5.43
CA ALA A 61 2.27 10.54 -4.18
C ALA A 61 3.80 10.53 -4.34
N ASN A 62 4.33 9.61 -5.13
CA ASN A 62 5.76 9.49 -5.37
C ASN A 62 6.34 10.64 -6.22
N LEU A 63 5.51 11.49 -6.85
CA LEU A 63 5.96 12.77 -7.43
C LEU A 63 6.55 13.72 -6.37
N LEU A 64 6.19 13.51 -5.10
CA LEU A 64 6.69 14.29 -3.96
C LEU A 64 7.96 13.67 -3.34
N SER A 65 8.40 12.53 -3.82
CA SER A 65 9.57 11.82 -3.29
C SER A 65 10.87 12.56 -3.60
N PRO A 66 11.80 12.65 -2.63
CA PRO A 66 13.14 13.17 -2.87
C PRO A 66 13.97 12.29 -3.81
N PHE A 67 13.59 11.02 -4.00
CA PHE A 67 14.28 10.08 -4.89
C PHE A 67 13.77 10.14 -6.34
N GLY A 68 12.83 11.06 -6.63
CA GLY A 68 12.39 11.38 -7.98
C GLY A 68 11.72 10.21 -8.71
N TRP A 69 12.05 10.06 -10.01
CA TRP A 69 11.39 9.11 -10.89
C TRP A 69 11.61 7.63 -10.51
N TYR A 70 12.65 7.32 -9.76
CA TYR A 70 12.89 5.96 -9.28
C TYR A 70 11.78 5.48 -8.34
N ASP A 71 11.39 6.32 -7.37
CA ASP A 71 10.28 6.01 -6.48
C ASP A 71 8.95 5.98 -7.22
N ILE A 72 8.77 6.85 -8.23
CA ILE A 72 7.57 6.81 -9.07
C ILE A 72 7.45 5.46 -9.75
N LEU A 73 8.51 4.95 -10.35
CA LEU A 73 8.48 3.68 -11.07
C LEU A 73 8.41 2.48 -10.12
N PHE A 74 9.43 2.32 -9.28
CA PHE A 74 9.59 1.10 -8.48
C PHE A 74 8.65 1.06 -7.27
N GLY A 75 8.41 2.19 -6.60
CA GLY A 75 7.43 2.26 -5.51
C GLY A 75 6.00 2.00 -6.00
N THR A 76 5.66 2.52 -7.19
CA THR A 76 4.35 2.26 -7.80
C THR A 76 4.20 0.80 -8.23
N LEU A 77 5.23 0.20 -8.81
CA LEU A 77 5.23 -1.22 -9.17
C LEU A 77 5.13 -2.11 -7.92
N ALA A 78 5.83 -1.77 -6.84
CA ALA A 78 5.73 -2.48 -5.57
C ALA A 78 4.30 -2.44 -5.01
N THR A 79 3.67 -1.26 -4.98
CA THR A 79 2.28 -1.10 -4.52
C THR A 79 1.29 -1.85 -5.43
N PHE A 80 1.48 -1.82 -6.75
CA PHE A 80 0.68 -2.60 -7.68
C PHE A 80 0.79 -4.10 -7.41
N ALA A 81 2.02 -4.63 -7.37
CA ALA A 81 2.27 -6.06 -7.14
C ALA A 81 1.74 -6.51 -5.77
N ALA A 82 1.95 -5.71 -4.72
CA ALA A 82 1.42 -5.94 -3.39
C ALA A 82 -0.11 -6.01 -3.38
N SER A 83 -0.78 -5.05 -4.02
CA SER A 83 -2.24 -4.98 -4.11
C SER A 83 -2.83 -6.19 -4.84
N VAL A 84 -2.21 -6.59 -5.96
CA VAL A 84 -2.59 -7.80 -6.70
C VAL A 84 -2.39 -9.04 -5.83
N ALA A 85 -1.24 -9.17 -5.18
CA ALA A 85 -0.93 -10.31 -4.30
C ALA A 85 -1.92 -10.40 -3.13
N THR A 86 -2.23 -9.28 -2.47
CA THR A 86 -3.26 -9.19 -1.42
C THR A 86 -4.61 -9.75 -1.91
N ARG A 87 -5.06 -9.30 -3.09
CA ARG A 87 -6.31 -9.78 -3.69
C ARG A 87 -6.29 -11.26 -4.02
N LEU A 88 -5.20 -11.74 -4.63
CA LEU A 88 -5.05 -13.16 -5.00
C LEU A 88 -4.98 -14.06 -3.77
N LEU A 89 -4.23 -13.68 -2.75
CA LEU A 89 -4.15 -14.44 -1.50
C LEU A 89 -5.53 -14.50 -0.85
N TRP A 90 -6.25 -13.38 -0.78
CA TRP A 90 -7.60 -13.36 -0.21
C TRP A 90 -8.55 -14.31 -0.96
N SER A 91 -8.46 -14.40 -2.27
CA SER A 91 -9.33 -15.28 -3.06
C SER A 91 -8.99 -16.77 -2.93
N ARG A 92 -7.72 -17.10 -2.65
CA ARG A 92 -7.21 -18.48 -2.65
C ARG A 92 -7.09 -19.13 -1.27
N LEU A 93 -6.80 -18.33 -0.24
CA LEU A 93 -6.62 -18.88 1.10
C LEU A 93 -7.96 -19.32 1.71
N LYS A 94 -7.95 -20.53 2.30
CA LYS A 94 -9.10 -21.14 2.99
C LYS A 94 -8.92 -21.15 4.52
N SER A 95 -8.05 -20.29 5.06
CA SER A 95 -7.79 -20.19 6.50
C SER A 95 -8.90 -19.42 7.22
N GLY A 96 -8.95 -19.54 8.55
CA GLY A 96 -9.84 -18.70 9.38
C GLY A 96 -9.56 -17.21 9.15
N GLU A 97 -10.60 -16.36 9.28
CA GLU A 97 -10.57 -14.95 8.89
C GLU A 97 -9.36 -14.17 9.42
N LYS A 98 -9.03 -14.32 10.71
CA LYS A 98 -7.90 -13.59 11.33
C LYS A 98 -6.56 -13.97 10.70
N ALA A 99 -6.30 -15.27 10.53
CA ALA A 99 -5.08 -15.77 9.92
C ALA A 99 -5.01 -15.38 8.43
N LYS A 100 -6.13 -15.48 7.73
CA LYS A 100 -6.26 -15.07 6.34
C LYS A 100 -5.95 -13.58 6.16
N LEU A 101 -6.54 -12.73 7.01
CA LEU A 101 -6.30 -11.29 6.98
C LEU A 101 -4.82 -10.98 7.22
N ALA A 102 -4.21 -11.58 8.25
CA ALA A 102 -2.79 -11.38 8.54
C ALA A 102 -1.89 -11.76 7.37
N LEU A 103 -2.14 -12.89 6.71
CA LEU A 103 -1.37 -13.33 5.54
C LEU A 103 -1.60 -12.44 4.32
N CYS A 104 -2.82 -11.94 4.12
CA CYS A 104 -3.14 -11.07 2.99
C CYS A 104 -2.57 -9.65 3.13
N LEU A 105 -2.23 -9.22 4.33
CA LEU A 105 -1.59 -7.94 4.60
C LEU A 105 -0.05 -8.01 4.56
N LEU A 106 0.53 -9.19 4.39
CA LEU A 106 1.98 -9.37 4.31
C LEU A 106 2.60 -8.82 3.00
N PRO A 107 1.98 -8.97 1.81
CA PRO A 107 2.56 -8.50 0.56
C PRO A 107 2.99 -7.02 0.56
N PRO A 108 2.19 -6.04 1.01
CA PRO A 108 2.63 -4.65 1.08
C PRO A 108 3.91 -4.47 1.90
N VAL A 109 4.04 -5.18 3.02
CA VAL A 109 5.24 -5.14 3.87
C VAL A 109 6.45 -5.68 3.11
N VAL A 110 6.33 -6.86 2.51
CA VAL A 110 7.44 -7.54 1.83
C VAL A 110 7.89 -6.78 0.58
N PHE A 111 6.94 -6.39 -0.27
CA PHE A 111 7.30 -5.71 -1.52
C PHE A 111 7.95 -4.35 -1.26
N ASN A 112 7.43 -3.53 -0.33
CA ASN A 112 8.03 -2.24 -0.03
C ASN A 112 9.37 -2.38 0.70
N ALA A 113 9.50 -3.32 1.65
CA ALA A 113 10.74 -3.55 2.38
C ALA A 113 11.90 -4.03 1.50
N ILE A 114 11.61 -4.63 0.35
CA ILE A 114 12.64 -5.07 -0.60
C ILE A 114 12.84 -4.02 -1.70
N ALA A 115 11.77 -3.55 -2.32
CA ALA A 115 11.86 -2.70 -3.52
C ALA A 115 12.51 -1.35 -3.24
N LEU A 116 12.11 -0.66 -2.16
CA LEU A 116 12.62 0.67 -1.87
C LEU A 116 14.10 0.68 -1.49
N PRO A 117 14.59 -0.17 -0.56
CA PRO A 117 16.02 -0.22 -0.25
C PRO A 117 16.87 -0.67 -1.44
N LEU A 118 16.35 -1.54 -2.31
CA LEU A 118 17.05 -1.96 -3.51
C LEU A 118 17.26 -0.78 -4.47
N VAL A 119 16.24 0.06 -4.64
CA VAL A 119 16.32 1.28 -5.43
C VAL A 119 17.38 2.23 -4.85
N TRP A 120 17.38 2.43 -3.55
CA TRP A 120 18.37 3.31 -2.90
C TRP A 120 19.79 2.76 -3.00
N LEU A 121 19.97 1.45 -2.85
CA LEU A 121 21.26 0.81 -3.02
C LEU A 121 21.81 1.03 -4.43
N VAL A 122 20.98 0.83 -5.47
CA VAL A 122 21.42 0.85 -6.86
C VAL A 122 21.59 2.29 -7.39
N PHE A 123 20.66 3.19 -7.04
CA PHE A 123 20.57 4.51 -7.66
C PHE A 123 21.00 5.66 -6.74
N ALA A 124 20.95 5.49 -5.43
CA ALA A 124 21.40 6.48 -4.46
C ALA A 124 22.72 6.08 -3.78
N SER A 125 23.33 4.94 -4.14
CA SER A 125 24.55 4.41 -3.53
C SER A 125 24.45 4.25 -2.00
N ASP A 126 23.25 4.00 -1.49
CA ASP A 126 23.03 3.78 -0.06
C ASP A 126 23.34 2.33 0.31
N ILE A 127 24.49 2.15 0.98
CA ILE A 127 24.98 0.84 1.38
C ILE A 127 24.26 0.24 2.60
N ALA A 128 23.39 1.01 3.26
CA ALA A 128 22.64 0.56 4.44
C ALA A 128 21.42 -0.32 4.09
N PHE A 129 21.51 -1.13 3.04
CA PHE A 129 20.39 -1.92 2.50
C PHE A 129 19.62 -2.70 3.57
N PHE A 130 20.30 -3.48 4.42
CA PHE A 130 19.63 -4.30 5.43
C PHE A 130 19.00 -3.47 6.56
N ILE A 131 19.62 -2.33 6.92
CA ILE A 131 19.06 -1.41 7.90
C ILE A 131 17.80 -0.77 7.33
N ASN A 132 17.86 -0.27 6.10
CA ASN A 132 16.72 0.34 5.42
C ASN A 132 15.58 -0.67 5.20
N MET A 133 15.89 -1.91 4.86
CA MET A 133 14.92 -2.98 4.75
C MET A 133 14.20 -3.24 6.08
N GLY A 134 14.93 -3.29 7.17
CA GLY A 134 14.36 -3.47 8.51
C GLY A 134 13.49 -2.31 8.97
N THR A 135 13.94 -1.07 8.75
CA THR A 135 13.17 0.13 9.11
C THR A 135 11.90 0.27 8.29
N ILE A 136 11.97 0.03 6.99
CA ILE A 136 10.79 0.05 6.12
C ILE A 136 9.83 -1.09 6.47
N ALA A 137 10.32 -2.30 6.71
CA ALA A 137 9.47 -3.42 7.13
C ALA A 137 8.70 -3.07 8.41
N LEU A 138 9.39 -2.51 9.42
CA LEU A 138 8.76 -2.10 10.67
C LEU A 138 7.71 -1.01 10.47
N SER A 139 8.02 0.00 9.66
CA SER A 139 7.10 1.07 9.31
C SER A 139 5.86 0.54 8.58
N GLN A 140 6.06 -0.36 7.61
CA GLN A 140 4.99 -0.99 6.86
C GLN A 140 4.10 -1.86 7.75
N VAL A 141 4.69 -2.62 8.69
CA VAL A 141 3.90 -3.36 9.69
C VAL A 141 3.04 -2.39 10.49
N GLY A 142 3.59 -1.27 10.95
CA GLY A 142 2.83 -0.23 11.64
C GLY A 142 1.65 0.29 10.81
N ALA A 143 1.88 0.73 9.57
CA ALA A 143 0.83 1.28 8.73
C ALA A 143 -0.21 0.24 8.30
N VAL A 144 0.24 -0.94 7.85
CA VAL A 144 -0.62 -1.95 7.24
C VAL A 144 -1.40 -2.75 8.29
N TYR A 145 -0.76 -3.14 9.40
CA TYR A 145 -1.42 -3.94 10.43
C TYR A 145 -2.11 -3.08 11.48
N PHE A 146 -1.44 -2.06 12.05
CA PHE A 146 -2.07 -1.25 13.10
C PHE A 146 -3.20 -0.37 12.58
N LEU A 147 -3.10 0.15 11.35
CA LEU A 147 -4.14 0.99 10.77
C LEU A 147 -5.03 0.22 9.79
N GLY A 148 -4.48 -0.72 9.03
CA GLY A 148 -5.23 -1.48 8.02
C GLY A 148 -6.19 -2.50 8.63
N ILE A 149 -5.85 -3.19 9.75
CA ILE A 149 -6.78 -4.13 10.39
C ILE A 149 -8.02 -3.42 10.96
N PRO A 150 -7.91 -2.33 11.72
CA PRO A 150 -9.08 -1.54 12.12
C PRO A 150 -9.91 -1.07 10.92
N LEU A 151 -9.26 -0.61 9.84
CA LEU A 151 -9.95 -0.20 8.63
C LEU A 151 -10.71 -1.37 7.98
N TYR A 152 -10.10 -2.57 7.94
CA TYR A 152 -10.79 -3.77 7.45
C TYR A 152 -12.09 -4.04 8.21
N TYR A 153 -12.04 -4.04 9.54
CA TYR A 153 -13.24 -4.29 10.35
C TYR A 153 -14.25 -3.16 10.26
N ALA A 154 -13.82 -1.91 10.16
CA ALA A 154 -14.71 -0.77 9.95
C ALA A 154 -15.50 -0.91 8.65
N ILE A 155 -14.84 -1.24 7.54
CA ILE A 155 -15.48 -1.43 6.23
C ILE A 155 -16.40 -2.66 6.25
N LYS A 156 -15.94 -3.77 6.82
CA LYS A 156 -16.72 -5.00 6.93
C LYS A 156 -18.02 -4.77 7.71
N ASN A 157 -17.97 -4.03 8.82
CA ASN A 157 -19.13 -3.76 9.69
C ASN A 157 -20.07 -2.69 9.11
N ALA A 158 -19.56 -1.77 8.29
CA ALA A 158 -20.36 -0.70 7.70
C ALA A 158 -21.40 -1.18 6.67
N LYS A 159 -21.47 -2.48 6.33
CA LYS A 159 -22.40 -3.07 5.32
C LYS A 159 -22.41 -2.34 3.97
N PHE A 160 -21.41 -1.48 3.73
CA PHE A 160 -21.39 -0.58 2.57
C PHE A 160 -21.09 -1.31 1.25
N ILE A 161 -20.64 -2.56 1.31
CA ILE A 161 -20.13 -3.33 0.14
C ILE A 161 -21.02 -4.55 -0.18
N SER A 162 -22.07 -4.79 0.60
CA SER A 162 -22.92 -6.00 0.44
C SER A 162 -24.12 -5.81 -0.50
N LYS A 163 -24.09 -4.84 -1.42
CA LYS A 163 -25.13 -4.71 -2.49
C LYS A 163 -24.54 -4.69 -3.87
#